data_2be8421ca76aabd2f20a395471c2d2fd
#
_entry.id   2be8421ca76aabd2f20a395471c2d2fd
#
_cell.length_a   1.000
_cell.length_b   1.000
_cell.length_c   1.000
_cell.angle_alpha   90.00
_cell.angle_beta   90.00
_cell.angle_gamma   90.00
#
_symmetry.space_group_name_H-M   'P 1'
#
loop_
_entity.id
_entity.type
_entity.pdbx_description
1 polymer ?
#
loop_
_entity_poly.entity_id
_entity_poly.type
_entity_poly.pdbx_seq_one_letter_code
_entity_poly.pdbx_strand_id
1 'polypeptide(L)'
;RLKHRGVICEKCGVEVTLAKVRRERMAHIELASPVAHIWFLKSLPSRLGMVLDMSLRDIERVLYFEAFVVVDPGMTPLQRGQIMTEDDYNAKLDEFGDDFEAMMGAEGIREMLRTLNLDREVEKLREELAASGSEAKSKKLTKRLKVLEAFQRSGIKPEWMILEVLPVLPPDLRPLVPLDGGRFATSDLNDLYRRVINRNNRLKRLLELRAPDIIVRNEKRMLQEAVDSLLDNGRRGKAMTGANKRALKSLA
;
A
#
# COMPACT_ATOMS: atom_id res chain seq x y z
N ARG A 1 25.66 -27.98 17.45
CA ARG A 1 25.32 -29.15 18.25
C ARG A 1 24.12 -28.82 19.17
N LEU A 2 23.32 -29.82 19.53
CA LEU A 2 22.13 -29.68 20.40
C LEU A 2 22.40 -28.88 21.70
N LYS A 3 23.62 -29.01 22.25
CA LYS A 3 24.07 -28.35 23.47
C LYS A 3 23.98 -26.80 23.49
N HIS A 4 23.98 -26.17 22.31
CA HIS A 4 23.96 -24.70 22.20
C HIS A 4 22.67 -24.18 21.53
N ARG A 5 21.70 -25.04 21.25
CA ARG A 5 20.45 -24.67 20.62
C ARG A 5 19.65 -23.73 21.52
N GLY A 6 19.17 -22.64 20.95
CA GLY A 6 18.36 -21.63 21.65
C GLY A 6 19.17 -20.61 22.45
N VAL A 7 20.51 -20.70 22.47
CA VAL A 7 21.36 -19.68 23.10
C VAL A 7 21.38 -18.44 22.21
N ILE A 8 21.11 -17.29 22.80
CA ILE A 8 21.14 -16.00 22.10
C ILE A 8 22.50 -15.35 22.34
N CYS A 9 23.16 -14.89 21.29
CA CYS A 9 24.44 -14.18 21.41
C CYS A 9 24.22 -12.80 22.06
N GLU A 10 24.84 -12.54 23.17
CA GLU A 10 24.71 -11.26 23.91
C GLU A 10 25.21 -10.05 23.10
N LYS A 11 26.15 -10.24 22.16
CA LYS A 11 26.75 -9.16 21.37
C LYS A 11 25.89 -8.78 20.14
N CYS A 12 25.25 -9.75 19.47
CA CYS A 12 24.56 -9.51 18.20
C CYS A 12 23.10 -9.98 18.17
N GLY A 13 22.60 -10.56 19.29
CA GLY A 13 21.21 -11.02 19.39
C GLY A 13 20.84 -12.23 18.52
N VAL A 14 21.82 -12.85 17.84
CA VAL A 14 21.56 -14.01 16.98
C VAL A 14 21.36 -15.27 17.81
N GLU A 15 20.28 -16.00 17.54
CA GLU A 15 19.99 -17.28 18.15
C GLU A 15 20.80 -18.41 17.49
N VAL A 16 21.41 -19.28 18.29
CA VAL A 16 22.09 -20.49 17.80
C VAL A 16 21.05 -21.55 17.45
N THR A 17 20.90 -21.80 16.15
CA THR A 17 19.91 -22.75 15.62
C THR A 17 20.46 -23.49 14.41
N LEU A 18 19.67 -24.38 13.82
CA LEU A 18 20.06 -25.10 12.59
C LEU A 18 20.09 -24.16 11.39
N ALA A 19 21.06 -24.35 10.50
CA ALA A 19 21.23 -23.53 9.29
C ALA A 19 19.97 -23.50 8.40
N LYS A 20 19.20 -24.61 8.35
CA LYS A 20 17.97 -24.71 7.57
C LYS A 20 16.88 -23.69 7.98
N VAL A 21 16.88 -23.25 9.24
CA VAL A 21 15.89 -22.29 9.77
C VAL A 21 15.93 -20.98 8.99
N ARG A 22 17.09 -20.54 8.49
CA ARG A 22 17.25 -19.35 7.65
C ARG A 22 16.50 -19.46 6.32
N ARG A 23 16.21 -20.67 5.86
CA ARG A 23 15.50 -20.93 4.61
C ARG A 23 14.00 -21.11 4.80
N GLU A 24 13.57 -21.40 6.03
CA GLU A 24 12.18 -21.65 6.40
C GLU A 24 11.49 -20.42 7.00
N ARG A 25 12.24 -19.49 7.60
CA ARG A 25 11.69 -18.30 8.25
C ARG A 25 11.30 -17.22 7.23
N MET A 26 10.23 -16.52 7.53
CA MET A 26 9.86 -15.28 6.84
C MET A 26 10.76 -14.13 7.31
N ALA A 27 11.05 -13.22 6.38
CA ALA A 27 11.67 -11.93 6.65
C ALA A 27 10.66 -10.81 6.35
N HIS A 28 11.09 -9.55 6.48
CA HIS A 28 10.28 -8.40 6.12
C HIS A 28 11.14 -7.28 5.53
N ILE A 29 10.49 -6.37 4.81
CA ILE A 29 11.08 -5.14 4.30
C ILE A 29 10.32 -3.98 4.94
N GLU A 30 11.02 -3.16 5.71
CA GLU A 30 10.49 -1.87 6.18
C GLU A 30 10.49 -0.90 5.02
N LEU A 31 9.30 -0.47 4.61
CA LEU A 31 9.13 0.43 3.48
C LEU A 31 9.48 1.87 3.88
N ALA A 32 10.23 2.56 3.04
CA ALA A 32 10.60 3.95 3.26
C ALA A 32 9.42 4.93 3.13
N SER A 33 8.37 4.49 2.45
CA SER A 33 7.08 5.18 2.33
C SER A 33 5.96 4.13 2.32
N PRO A 34 4.81 4.39 2.93
CA PRO A 34 3.67 3.49 2.87
C PRO A 34 3.23 3.18 1.45
N VAL A 35 2.70 1.99 1.23
CA VAL A 35 2.24 1.49 -0.07
C VAL A 35 0.85 0.88 0.08
N ALA A 36 -0.07 1.20 -0.82
CA ALA A 36 -1.38 0.59 -0.83
C ALA A 36 -1.32 -0.86 -1.33
N HIS A 37 -2.04 -1.76 -0.67
CA HIS A 37 -2.14 -3.14 -1.13
C HIS A 37 -3.06 -3.22 -2.36
N ILE A 38 -2.53 -3.68 -3.49
CA ILE A 38 -3.23 -3.67 -4.80
C ILE A 38 -4.56 -4.45 -4.78
N TRP A 39 -4.70 -5.50 -3.97
CA TRP A 39 -5.94 -6.25 -3.88
C TRP A 39 -7.08 -5.44 -3.25
N PHE A 40 -6.78 -4.57 -2.27
CA PHE A 40 -7.80 -3.70 -1.68
C PHE A 40 -8.13 -2.50 -2.57
N LEU A 41 -7.20 -2.13 -3.46
CA LEU A 41 -7.41 -1.08 -4.46
C LEU A 41 -8.20 -1.58 -5.66
N LYS A 42 -7.70 -2.62 -6.35
CA LYS A 42 -8.20 -3.08 -7.67
C LYS A 42 -9.21 -4.22 -7.61
N SER A 43 -9.64 -4.66 -6.43
CA SER A 43 -10.80 -5.56 -6.35
C SER A 43 -12.07 -4.85 -6.84
N LEU A 44 -12.99 -5.60 -7.41
CA LEU A 44 -14.30 -5.07 -7.82
C LEU A 44 -15.39 -5.64 -6.91
N PRO A 45 -16.03 -4.79 -6.10
CA PRO A 45 -15.78 -3.37 -5.88
C PRO A 45 -14.52 -3.10 -5.04
N SER A 46 -13.88 -1.93 -5.25
CA SER A 46 -12.70 -1.52 -4.49
C SER A 46 -13.02 -1.40 -3.00
N ARG A 47 -12.24 -2.10 -2.17
CA ARG A 47 -12.42 -2.02 -0.70
C ARG A 47 -12.04 -0.64 -0.17
N LEU A 48 -10.93 -0.07 -0.65
CA LEU A 48 -10.54 1.29 -0.32
C LEU A 48 -11.61 2.30 -0.73
N GLY A 49 -12.14 2.16 -1.95
CA GLY A 49 -13.22 3.03 -2.46
C GLY A 49 -14.49 2.94 -1.63
N MET A 50 -14.87 1.74 -1.17
CA MET A 50 -16.06 1.56 -0.33
C MET A 50 -15.89 2.17 1.06
N VAL A 51 -14.71 2.03 1.67
CA VAL A 51 -14.46 2.59 3.01
C VAL A 51 -14.40 4.11 2.97
N LEU A 52 -13.68 4.69 2.00
CA LEU A 52 -13.51 6.14 1.89
C LEU A 52 -14.65 6.86 1.15
N ASP A 53 -15.60 6.14 0.57
CA ASP A 53 -16.64 6.68 -0.34
C ASP A 53 -16.07 7.47 -1.52
N MET A 54 -14.95 6.99 -2.04
CA MET A 54 -14.26 7.60 -3.17
C MET A 54 -14.30 6.69 -4.40
N SER A 55 -14.26 7.30 -5.59
CA SER A 55 -14.14 6.53 -6.82
C SER A 55 -12.76 5.87 -6.92
N LEU A 56 -12.69 4.69 -7.54
CA LEU A 56 -11.42 4.02 -7.79
C LEU A 56 -10.44 4.91 -8.56
N ARG A 57 -10.96 5.68 -9.54
CA ARG A 57 -10.16 6.59 -10.36
C ARG A 57 -9.51 7.69 -9.52
N ASP A 58 -10.24 8.27 -8.58
CA ASP A 58 -9.73 9.33 -7.72
C ASP A 58 -8.67 8.79 -6.76
N ILE A 59 -8.91 7.62 -6.16
CA ILE A 59 -7.91 6.97 -5.30
C ILE A 59 -6.63 6.65 -6.10
N GLU A 60 -6.75 6.16 -7.33
CA GLU A 60 -5.58 5.90 -8.19
C GLU A 60 -4.81 7.18 -8.49
N ARG A 61 -5.48 8.27 -8.83
CA ARG A 61 -4.81 9.55 -9.07
C ARG A 61 -4.01 10.02 -7.86
N VAL A 62 -4.54 9.83 -6.66
CA VAL A 62 -3.81 10.16 -5.42
C VAL A 62 -2.64 9.21 -5.20
N LEU A 63 -2.87 7.89 -5.26
CA LEU A 63 -1.84 6.87 -4.97
C LEU A 63 -0.64 6.95 -5.91
N TYR A 64 -0.88 7.30 -7.19
CA TYR A 64 0.19 7.38 -8.18
C TYR A 64 0.70 8.81 -8.41
N PHE A 65 0.45 9.71 -7.45
CA PHE A 65 1.00 11.08 -7.41
C PHE A 65 0.56 11.98 -8.58
N GLU A 66 -0.67 11.81 -9.07
CA GLU A 66 -1.28 12.65 -10.10
C GLU A 66 -2.17 13.75 -9.51
N ALA A 67 -2.63 13.60 -8.27
CA ALA A 67 -3.51 14.56 -7.60
C ALA A 67 -3.33 14.54 -6.08
N PHE A 68 -3.68 15.65 -5.44
CA PHE A 68 -3.80 15.76 -3.99
C PHE A 68 -5.18 15.34 -3.52
N VAL A 69 -5.27 14.85 -2.29
CA VAL A 69 -6.53 14.66 -1.57
C VAL A 69 -6.52 15.50 -0.30
N VAL A 70 -7.61 16.22 -0.04
CA VAL A 70 -7.79 16.96 1.20
C VAL A 70 -8.03 15.97 2.34
N VAL A 71 -7.09 15.93 3.27
CA VAL A 71 -7.13 15.04 4.45
C VAL A 71 -7.88 15.74 5.58
N ASP A 72 -7.51 17.00 5.85
CA ASP A 72 -8.18 17.87 6.81
C ASP A 72 -8.53 19.21 6.15
N PRO A 73 -9.83 19.56 6.04
CA PRO A 73 -10.24 20.84 5.48
C PRO A 73 -10.01 22.02 6.42
N GLY A 74 -9.73 21.79 7.71
CA GLY A 74 -9.58 22.83 8.71
C GLY A 74 -10.76 23.80 8.76
N MET A 75 -10.49 25.11 8.78
CA MET A 75 -11.49 26.18 8.76
C MET A 75 -11.85 26.68 7.35
N THR A 76 -11.42 25.97 6.31
CA THR A 76 -11.65 26.35 4.91
C THR A 76 -12.96 25.76 4.36
N PRO A 77 -13.50 26.27 3.23
CA PRO A 77 -14.69 25.72 2.58
C PRO A 77 -14.42 24.41 1.81
N LEU A 78 -13.18 23.88 1.88
CA LEU A 78 -12.83 22.63 1.26
C LEU A 78 -13.55 21.46 1.91
N GLN A 79 -13.65 20.35 1.18
CA GLN A 79 -14.26 19.13 1.70
C GLN A 79 -13.21 18.03 1.87
N ARG A 80 -13.32 17.28 2.98
CA ARG A 80 -12.50 16.10 3.17
C ARG A 80 -12.72 15.10 2.03
N GLY A 81 -11.63 14.58 1.45
CA GLY A 81 -11.67 13.69 0.30
C GLY A 81 -11.78 14.40 -1.05
N GLN A 82 -11.82 15.73 -1.07
CA GLN A 82 -11.78 16.51 -2.30
C GLN A 82 -10.46 16.29 -3.01
N ILE A 83 -10.53 16.05 -4.31
CA ILE A 83 -9.36 15.86 -5.17
C ILE A 83 -8.98 17.18 -5.82
N MET A 84 -7.69 17.51 -5.79
CA MET A 84 -7.14 18.72 -6.37
C MET A 84 -5.97 18.39 -7.29
N THR A 85 -5.87 19.11 -8.40
CA THR A 85 -4.64 19.13 -9.21
C THR A 85 -3.53 19.89 -8.48
N GLU A 86 -2.30 19.84 -9.00
CA GLU A 86 -1.20 20.61 -8.40
C GLU A 86 -1.44 22.11 -8.50
N ASP A 87 -2.01 22.58 -9.61
CA ASP A 87 -2.36 24.00 -9.80
C ASP A 87 -3.47 24.43 -8.83
N ASP A 88 -4.52 23.60 -8.67
CA ASP A 88 -5.59 23.87 -7.69
C ASP A 88 -5.04 23.91 -6.26
N TYR A 89 -4.14 22.97 -5.92
CA TYR A 89 -3.51 22.92 -4.60
C TYR A 89 -2.71 24.19 -4.32
N ASN A 90 -1.87 24.64 -5.29
CA ASN A 90 -1.10 25.86 -5.13
C ASN A 90 -1.99 27.10 -4.99
N ALA A 91 -3.06 27.19 -5.81
CA ALA A 91 -4.04 28.29 -5.70
C ALA A 91 -4.72 28.32 -4.34
N LYS A 92 -5.06 27.14 -3.79
CA LYS A 92 -5.67 27.06 -2.45
C LYS A 92 -4.68 27.31 -1.32
N LEU A 93 -3.43 26.96 -1.50
CA LEU A 93 -2.36 27.27 -0.56
C LEU A 93 -2.13 28.81 -0.50
N ASP A 94 -2.16 29.48 -1.65
CA ASP A 94 -2.07 30.96 -1.72
C ASP A 94 -3.29 31.66 -1.07
N GLU A 95 -4.50 31.04 -1.18
CA GLU A 95 -5.74 31.59 -0.64
C GLU A 95 -5.88 31.36 0.89
N PHE A 96 -5.56 30.16 1.37
CA PHE A 96 -5.83 29.70 2.74
C PHE A 96 -4.58 29.41 3.59
N GLY A 97 -3.39 29.45 2.98
CA GLY A 97 -2.16 29.12 3.69
C GLY A 97 -2.17 27.69 4.26
N ASP A 98 -1.77 27.58 5.53
CA ASP A 98 -1.66 26.31 6.26
C ASP A 98 -2.97 25.91 6.99
N ASP A 99 -4.11 26.55 6.68
CA ASP A 99 -5.39 26.27 7.35
C ASP A 99 -6.05 24.95 6.92
N PHE A 100 -5.49 24.24 5.94
CA PHE A 100 -5.94 22.93 5.51
C PHE A 100 -4.75 22.00 5.24
N GLU A 101 -5.01 20.70 5.27
CA GLU A 101 -4.01 19.69 4.95
C GLU A 101 -4.44 18.86 3.73
N ALA A 102 -3.59 18.79 2.72
CA ALA A 102 -3.77 17.92 1.57
C ALA A 102 -2.50 17.14 1.26
N MET A 103 -2.66 15.89 0.88
CA MET A 103 -1.55 14.95 0.71
C MET A 103 -1.67 14.18 -0.61
N MET A 104 -0.55 13.62 -1.06
CA MET A 104 -0.47 12.68 -2.18
C MET A 104 -0.03 11.30 -1.71
N GLY A 105 -0.22 10.29 -2.57
CA GLY A 105 0.29 8.95 -2.35
C GLY A 105 -0.47 8.16 -1.28
N ALA A 106 0.08 7.02 -0.94
CA ALA A 106 -0.52 6.13 0.07
C ALA A 106 -0.51 6.74 1.49
N GLU A 107 0.36 7.71 1.76
CA GLU A 107 0.39 8.46 3.02
C GLU A 107 -0.94 9.21 3.24
N GLY A 108 -1.42 9.94 2.21
CA GLY A 108 -2.69 10.65 2.28
C GLY A 108 -3.89 9.71 2.45
N ILE A 109 -3.92 8.62 1.70
CA ILE A 109 -4.98 7.60 1.82
C ILE A 109 -4.95 6.95 3.21
N ARG A 110 -3.76 6.65 3.75
CA ARG A 110 -3.61 6.10 5.10
C ARG A 110 -4.14 7.05 6.15
N GLU A 111 -3.81 8.33 6.05
CA GLU A 111 -4.27 9.34 7.00
C GLU A 111 -5.80 9.49 6.98
N MET A 112 -6.41 9.47 5.79
CA MET A 112 -7.87 9.44 5.66
C MET A 112 -8.50 8.21 6.29
N LEU A 113 -7.87 7.02 6.16
CA LEU A 113 -8.35 5.79 6.80
C LEU A 113 -8.17 5.81 8.32
N ARG A 114 -7.06 6.36 8.81
CA ARG A 114 -6.71 6.47 10.23
C ARG A 114 -7.67 7.40 10.99
N THR A 115 -8.01 8.52 10.37
CA THR A 115 -8.90 9.53 10.96
C THR A 115 -10.40 9.26 10.74
N LEU A 116 -10.72 8.12 10.08
CA LEU A 116 -12.10 7.71 9.85
C LEU A 116 -12.75 7.20 11.14
N ASN A 117 -13.85 7.83 11.56
CA ASN A 117 -14.67 7.32 12.66
C ASN A 117 -15.69 6.30 12.10
N LEU A 118 -15.39 5.01 12.28
CA LEU A 118 -16.23 3.92 11.77
C LEU A 118 -17.63 3.92 12.36
N ASP A 119 -17.79 4.22 13.66
CA ASP A 119 -19.07 4.18 14.35
C ASP A 119 -20.01 5.25 13.79
N ARG A 120 -19.50 6.46 13.66
CA ARG A 120 -20.26 7.58 13.08
C ARG A 120 -20.63 7.33 11.61
N GLU A 121 -19.72 6.77 10.82
CA GLU A 121 -20.02 6.45 9.40
C GLU A 121 -21.07 5.35 9.27
N VAL A 122 -21.03 4.33 10.12
CA VAL A 122 -22.02 3.25 10.15
C VAL A 122 -23.40 3.81 10.52
N GLU A 123 -23.50 4.66 11.55
CA GLU A 123 -24.76 5.30 11.94
C GLU A 123 -25.33 6.15 10.82
N LYS A 124 -24.52 7.02 10.23
CA LYS A 124 -24.90 7.86 9.09
C LYS A 124 -25.43 7.04 7.91
N LEU A 125 -24.75 5.94 7.57
CA LEU A 125 -25.19 5.06 6.49
C LEU A 125 -26.51 4.34 6.77
N ARG A 126 -26.78 4.00 8.03
CA ARG A 126 -28.05 3.40 8.44
C ARG A 126 -29.20 4.41 8.29
N GLU A 127 -28.98 5.67 8.70
CA GLU A 127 -29.95 6.75 8.52
C GLU A 127 -30.22 7.01 7.03
N GLU A 128 -29.16 7.13 6.21
CA GLU A 128 -29.30 7.32 4.78
C GLU A 128 -30.01 6.14 4.08
N LEU A 129 -29.78 4.92 4.56
CA LEU A 129 -30.43 3.72 4.03
C LEU A 129 -31.93 3.73 4.37
N ALA A 130 -32.29 4.12 5.59
CA ALA A 130 -33.69 4.23 6.01
C ALA A 130 -34.46 5.32 5.25
N ALA A 131 -33.77 6.43 4.90
CA ALA A 131 -34.34 7.54 4.14
C ALA A 131 -34.35 7.31 2.62
N SER A 132 -33.71 6.23 2.14
CA SER A 132 -33.50 6.00 0.70
C SER A 132 -34.75 5.46 0.02
N GLY A 133 -35.34 6.23 -0.91
CA GLY A 133 -36.43 5.80 -1.78
C GLY A 133 -36.01 5.12 -3.08
N SER A 134 -34.70 5.02 -3.37
CA SER A 134 -34.17 4.42 -4.60
C SER A 134 -33.51 3.06 -4.36
N GLU A 135 -33.97 2.03 -5.04
CA GLU A 135 -33.44 0.66 -4.93
C GLU A 135 -31.94 0.60 -5.27
N ALA A 136 -31.50 1.31 -6.32
CA ALA A 136 -30.10 1.33 -6.73
C ALA A 136 -29.20 1.98 -5.66
N LYS A 137 -29.65 3.11 -5.08
CA LYS A 137 -28.95 3.79 -3.99
C LYS A 137 -28.91 2.90 -2.75
N SER A 138 -30.03 2.28 -2.38
CA SER A 138 -30.12 1.34 -1.25
C SER A 138 -29.15 0.16 -1.42
N LYS A 139 -29.06 -0.46 -2.60
CA LYS A 139 -28.09 -1.53 -2.87
C LYS A 139 -26.62 -1.08 -2.71
N LYS A 140 -26.29 0.14 -3.15
CA LYS A 140 -24.94 0.71 -2.98
C LYS A 140 -24.61 0.93 -1.50
N LEU A 141 -25.52 1.59 -0.77
CA LEU A 141 -25.38 1.86 0.67
C LEU A 141 -25.25 0.58 1.48
N THR A 142 -26.09 -0.44 1.18
CA THR A 142 -26.03 -1.74 1.87
C THR A 142 -24.68 -2.44 1.67
N LYS A 143 -24.11 -2.39 0.46
CA LYS A 143 -22.78 -2.98 0.20
C LYS A 143 -21.69 -2.26 0.99
N ARG A 144 -21.73 -0.93 1.04
CA ARG A 144 -20.78 -0.12 1.82
C ARG A 144 -20.92 -0.39 3.31
N LEU A 145 -22.16 -0.36 3.83
CA LEU A 145 -22.47 -0.63 5.24
C LEU A 145 -21.92 -1.99 5.69
N LYS A 146 -22.12 -3.06 4.92
CA LYS A 146 -21.60 -4.39 5.23
C LYS A 146 -20.07 -4.41 5.40
N VAL A 147 -19.34 -3.64 4.60
CA VAL A 147 -17.87 -3.57 4.71
C VAL A 147 -17.45 -2.82 5.96
N LEU A 148 -18.07 -1.67 6.26
CA LEU A 148 -17.76 -0.89 7.46
C LEU A 148 -18.13 -1.64 8.75
N GLU A 149 -19.27 -2.30 8.79
CA GLU A 149 -19.66 -3.18 9.91
C GLU A 149 -18.71 -4.38 10.08
N ALA A 150 -18.16 -4.93 9.00
CA ALA A 150 -17.17 -5.98 9.10
C ALA A 150 -15.86 -5.51 9.74
N PHE A 151 -15.39 -4.29 9.42
CA PHE A 151 -14.26 -3.67 10.10
C PHE A 151 -14.57 -3.42 11.59
N GLN A 152 -15.73 -2.86 11.89
CA GLN A 152 -16.17 -2.58 13.27
C GLN A 152 -16.21 -3.85 14.13
N ARG A 153 -16.81 -4.95 13.62
CA ARG A 153 -16.96 -6.21 14.36
C ARG A 153 -15.65 -6.95 14.53
N SER A 154 -14.76 -6.91 13.54
CA SER A 154 -13.49 -7.62 13.58
C SER A 154 -12.41 -6.90 14.39
N GLY A 155 -12.58 -5.62 14.68
CA GLY A 155 -11.55 -4.77 15.28
C GLY A 155 -10.34 -4.50 14.38
N ILE A 156 -10.40 -4.90 13.10
CA ILE A 156 -9.36 -4.61 12.12
C ILE A 156 -9.42 -3.15 11.73
N LYS A 157 -8.28 -2.47 11.77
CA LYS A 157 -8.20 -1.05 11.41
C LYS A 157 -8.15 -0.89 9.90
N PRO A 158 -8.97 0.01 9.30
CA PRO A 158 -8.96 0.26 7.86
C PRO A 158 -7.60 0.70 7.32
N GLU A 159 -6.81 1.43 8.10
CA GLU A 159 -5.46 1.88 7.74
C GLU A 159 -4.49 0.73 7.45
N TRP A 160 -4.76 -0.49 7.93
CA TRP A 160 -3.93 -1.67 7.65
C TRP A 160 -4.03 -2.18 6.21
N MET A 161 -4.94 -1.63 5.40
CA MET A 161 -4.93 -1.84 3.96
C MET A 161 -3.76 -1.13 3.25
N ILE A 162 -3.06 -0.25 3.98
CA ILE A 162 -1.83 0.41 3.56
C ILE A 162 -0.67 -0.24 4.29
N LEU A 163 0.31 -0.71 3.54
CA LEU A 163 1.46 -1.45 4.03
C LEU A 163 2.60 -0.51 4.41
N GLU A 164 3.14 -0.67 5.60
CA GLU A 164 4.41 -0.05 6.06
C GLU A 164 5.54 -1.08 6.08
N VAL A 165 5.17 -2.33 6.28
CA VAL A 165 6.09 -3.48 6.32
C VAL A 165 5.61 -4.53 5.32
N LEU A 166 6.49 -4.94 4.42
CA LEU A 166 6.22 -5.95 3.43
C LEU A 166 6.82 -7.29 3.87
N PRO A 167 6.01 -8.36 4.01
CA PRO A 167 6.53 -9.69 4.33
C PRO A 167 7.32 -10.27 3.15
N VAL A 168 8.40 -10.98 3.46
CA VAL A 168 9.26 -11.65 2.47
C VAL A 168 9.11 -13.15 2.63
N LEU A 169 8.74 -13.80 1.54
CA LEU A 169 8.55 -15.25 1.49
C LEU A 169 9.85 -15.99 1.86
N PRO A 170 9.77 -17.11 2.59
CA PRO A 170 10.96 -17.92 2.89
C PRO A 170 11.72 -18.33 1.62
N PRO A 171 13.07 -18.41 1.67
CA PRO A 171 13.87 -18.79 0.52
C PRO A 171 13.52 -20.14 -0.12
N ASP A 172 13.03 -21.11 0.66
CA ASP A 172 12.62 -22.42 0.14
C ASP A 172 11.38 -22.34 -0.76
N LEU A 173 10.53 -21.31 -0.61
CA LEU A 173 9.37 -21.07 -1.48
C LEU A 173 9.71 -20.23 -2.73
N ARG A 174 10.93 -19.69 -2.82
CA ARG A 174 11.46 -18.95 -3.98
C ARG A 174 12.89 -19.40 -4.31
N PRO A 175 13.10 -20.68 -4.61
CA PRO A 175 14.43 -21.27 -4.63
C PRO A 175 15.30 -20.71 -5.76
N LEU A 176 16.61 -20.75 -5.51
CA LEU A 176 17.67 -20.58 -6.50
C LEU A 176 18.28 -21.97 -6.76
N VAL A 177 18.06 -22.50 -7.95
CA VAL A 177 18.46 -23.87 -8.32
C VAL A 177 19.66 -23.82 -9.25
N PRO A 178 20.79 -24.46 -8.92
CA PRO A 178 21.92 -24.59 -9.84
C PRO A 178 21.53 -25.49 -11.00
N LEU A 179 21.94 -25.10 -12.21
CA LEU A 179 21.79 -25.83 -13.45
C LEU A 179 23.18 -26.29 -13.93
N ASP A 180 23.21 -27.27 -14.83
CA ASP A 180 24.43 -27.70 -15.48
C ASP A 180 25.13 -26.53 -16.22
N GLY A 181 26.44 -26.48 -16.16
CA GLY A 181 27.25 -25.41 -16.76
C GLY A 181 27.36 -24.14 -15.91
N GLY A 182 27.16 -24.22 -14.60
CA GLY A 182 27.36 -23.10 -13.65
C GLY A 182 26.33 -22.01 -13.72
N ARG A 183 25.21 -22.25 -14.41
CA ARG A 183 24.06 -21.33 -14.46
C ARG A 183 23.07 -21.59 -13.31
N PHE A 184 22.30 -20.60 -12.94
CA PHE A 184 21.25 -20.72 -11.92
C PHE A 184 19.89 -20.42 -12.53
N ALA A 185 18.89 -21.24 -12.20
CA ALA A 185 17.50 -20.91 -12.37
C ALA A 185 16.97 -20.28 -11.07
N THR A 186 16.26 -19.19 -11.20
CA THR A 186 15.69 -18.49 -10.06
C THR A 186 14.18 -18.31 -10.23
N SER A 187 13.47 -18.28 -9.13
CA SER A 187 12.05 -17.89 -9.12
C SER A 187 11.89 -16.44 -9.58
N ASP A 188 10.83 -16.17 -10.35
CA ASP A 188 10.46 -14.81 -10.77
C ASP A 188 10.25 -13.87 -9.55
N LEU A 189 9.82 -14.42 -8.41
CA LEU A 189 9.66 -13.69 -7.16
C LEU A 189 10.96 -13.04 -6.66
N ASN A 190 12.09 -13.68 -6.86
CA ASN A 190 13.38 -13.10 -6.48
C ASN A 190 13.70 -11.83 -7.27
N ASP A 191 13.34 -11.76 -8.55
CA ASP A 191 13.51 -10.55 -9.36
C ASP A 191 12.55 -9.44 -8.89
N LEU A 192 11.31 -9.79 -8.60
CA LEU A 192 10.31 -8.83 -8.09
C LEU A 192 10.69 -8.28 -6.72
N TYR A 193 11.12 -9.12 -5.76
CA TYR A 193 11.65 -8.67 -4.47
C TYR A 193 12.88 -7.78 -4.63
N ARG A 194 13.82 -8.13 -5.50
CA ARG A 194 15.01 -7.32 -5.77
C ARG A 194 14.63 -5.93 -6.29
N ARG A 195 13.62 -5.82 -7.15
CA ARG A 195 13.12 -4.53 -7.64
C ARG A 195 12.56 -3.68 -6.49
N VAL A 196 11.76 -4.28 -5.61
CA VAL A 196 11.22 -3.59 -4.43
C VAL A 196 12.36 -3.10 -3.53
N ILE A 197 13.32 -3.95 -3.19
CA ILE A 197 14.45 -3.61 -2.33
C ILE A 197 15.28 -2.46 -2.93
N ASN A 198 15.59 -2.52 -4.22
CA ASN A 198 16.36 -1.47 -4.90
C ASN A 198 15.62 -0.12 -4.88
N ARG A 199 14.31 -0.10 -5.16
CA ARG A 199 13.50 1.12 -5.09
C ARG A 199 13.41 1.65 -3.67
N ASN A 200 13.19 0.77 -2.70
CA ASN A 200 13.13 1.13 -1.30
C ASN A 200 14.43 1.76 -0.78
N ASN A 201 15.57 1.14 -1.09
CA ASN A 201 16.87 1.66 -0.69
C ASN A 201 17.19 2.99 -1.36
N ARG A 202 16.84 3.14 -2.65
CA ARG A 202 17.00 4.40 -3.37
C ARG A 202 16.13 5.50 -2.76
N LEU A 203 14.88 5.20 -2.43
CA LEU A 203 13.99 6.17 -1.77
C LEU A 203 14.52 6.58 -0.40
N LYS A 204 14.99 5.63 0.44
CA LYS A 204 15.62 5.94 1.73
C LYS A 204 16.76 6.95 1.56
N ARG A 205 17.65 6.68 0.59
CA ARG A 205 18.78 7.59 0.32
C ARG A 205 18.34 8.96 -0.19
N LEU A 206 17.31 9.06 -1.03
CA LEU A 206 16.77 10.33 -1.49
C LEU A 206 16.19 11.15 -0.34
N LEU A 207 15.49 10.50 0.59
CA LEU A 207 14.94 11.14 1.80
C LEU A 207 16.06 11.65 2.72
N GLU A 208 17.09 10.82 2.96
CA GLU A 208 18.27 11.20 3.76
C GLU A 208 19.00 12.43 3.16
N LEU A 209 19.12 12.48 1.84
CA LEU A 209 19.76 13.57 1.11
C LEU A 209 18.86 14.79 0.93
N ARG A 210 17.62 14.76 1.40
CA ARG A 210 16.61 15.83 1.20
C ARG A 210 16.48 16.22 -0.27
N ALA A 211 16.41 15.23 -1.15
CA ALA A 211 16.26 15.43 -2.58
C ALA A 211 15.00 16.26 -2.92
N PRO A 212 14.95 16.95 -4.07
CA PRO A 212 13.77 17.69 -4.51
C PRO A 212 12.51 16.82 -4.54
N ASP A 213 11.39 17.40 -4.14
CA ASP A 213 10.10 16.74 -3.98
C ASP A 213 9.66 15.94 -5.21
N ILE A 214 9.86 16.49 -6.40
CA ILE A 214 9.49 15.84 -7.66
C ILE A 214 10.23 14.50 -7.85
N ILE A 215 11.49 14.41 -7.43
CA ILE A 215 12.30 13.18 -7.51
C ILE A 215 11.82 12.18 -6.47
N VAL A 216 11.53 12.64 -5.25
CA VAL A 216 11.02 11.82 -4.15
C VAL A 216 9.64 11.24 -4.50
N ARG A 217 8.72 12.06 -5.00
CA ARG A 217 7.38 11.62 -5.45
C ARG A 217 7.47 10.57 -6.55
N ASN A 218 8.34 10.77 -7.53
CA ASN A 218 8.54 9.80 -8.60
C ASN A 218 9.08 8.45 -8.07
N GLU A 219 10.03 8.47 -7.13
CA GLU A 219 10.56 7.22 -6.55
C GLU A 219 9.52 6.54 -5.64
N LYS A 220 8.72 7.31 -4.88
CA LYS A 220 7.56 6.77 -4.12
C LYS A 220 6.56 6.07 -5.06
N ARG A 221 6.23 6.68 -6.20
CA ARG A 221 5.36 6.07 -7.23
C ARG A 221 5.96 4.78 -7.78
N MET A 222 7.26 4.76 -8.08
CA MET A 222 7.94 3.57 -8.56
C MET A 222 8.00 2.46 -7.52
N LEU A 223 8.11 2.78 -6.23
CA LEU A 223 8.03 1.82 -5.14
C LEU A 223 6.62 1.21 -5.05
N GLN A 224 5.57 2.02 -5.14
CA GLN A 224 4.19 1.55 -5.21
C GLN A 224 4.00 0.57 -6.37
N GLU A 225 4.47 0.91 -7.57
CA GLU A 225 4.38 0.06 -8.76
C GLU A 225 5.18 -1.25 -8.62
N ALA A 226 6.34 -1.21 -7.97
CA ALA A 226 7.15 -2.41 -7.72
C ALA A 226 6.45 -3.38 -6.75
N VAL A 227 5.81 -2.87 -5.71
CA VAL A 227 5.03 -3.69 -4.75
C VAL A 227 3.75 -4.21 -5.42
N ASP A 228 3.07 -3.41 -6.23
CA ASP A 228 1.91 -3.86 -7.00
C ASP A 228 2.27 -5.07 -7.88
N SER A 229 3.40 -5.00 -8.58
CA SER A 229 3.87 -6.09 -9.44
C SER A 229 4.29 -7.33 -8.66
N LEU A 230 4.83 -7.19 -7.47
CA LEU A 230 5.15 -8.32 -6.60
C LEU A 230 3.88 -9.05 -6.13
N LEU A 231 2.84 -8.31 -5.77
CA LEU A 231 1.59 -8.86 -5.25
C LEU A 231 0.71 -9.44 -6.35
N ASP A 232 0.52 -8.70 -7.45
CA ASP A 232 -0.37 -9.08 -8.56
C ASP A 232 0.08 -8.42 -9.88
N ASN A 233 1.06 -9.02 -10.54
CA ASN A 233 1.69 -8.47 -11.74
C ASN A 233 0.71 -8.41 -12.92
N GLY A 234 0.52 -7.22 -13.48
CA GLY A 234 -0.41 -6.98 -14.59
C GLY A 234 -1.82 -6.56 -14.15
N ARG A 235 -2.10 -6.50 -12.85
CA ARG A 235 -3.38 -6.00 -12.34
C ARG A 235 -3.59 -4.53 -12.68
N ARG A 236 -2.52 -3.74 -12.69
CA ARG A 236 -2.51 -2.35 -13.09
C ARG A 236 -1.64 -2.15 -14.33
N GLY A 237 -2.26 -2.10 -15.50
CA GLY A 237 -1.58 -1.84 -16.77
C GLY A 237 -0.72 -2.99 -17.27
N LYS A 238 0.38 -2.66 -17.96
CA LYS A 238 1.26 -3.65 -18.58
C LYS A 238 2.06 -4.41 -17.53
N ALA A 239 2.00 -5.75 -17.60
CA ALA A 239 2.76 -6.61 -16.69
C ALA A 239 4.28 -6.39 -16.85
N MET A 240 5.01 -6.43 -15.73
CA MET A 240 6.47 -6.45 -15.75
C MET A 240 6.97 -7.75 -16.36
N THR A 241 7.99 -7.64 -17.21
CA THR A 241 8.57 -8.76 -17.93
C THR A 241 10.01 -9.03 -17.51
N GLY A 242 10.42 -10.28 -17.61
CA GLY A 242 11.80 -10.72 -17.47
C GLY A 242 12.62 -10.56 -18.76
N ALA A 243 13.84 -11.08 -18.77
CA ALA A 243 14.78 -11.00 -19.91
C ALA A 243 14.20 -11.54 -21.22
N ASN A 244 13.35 -12.57 -21.16
CA ASN A 244 12.72 -13.21 -22.33
C ASN A 244 11.38 -12.57 -22.74
N LYS A 245 11.10 -11.33 -22.34
CA LYS A 245 9.84 -10.63 -22.57
C LYS A 245 8.58 -11.36 -22.04
N ARG A 246 8.75 -12.44 -21.29
CA ARG A 246 7.67 -13.15 -20.59
C ARG A 246 7.26 -12.38 -19.34
N ALA A 247 5.97 -12.27 -19.08
CA ALA A 247 5.48 -11.71 -17.83
C ALA A 247 5.99 -12.50 -16.62
N LEU A 248 6.49 -11.80 -15.60
CA LEU A 248 6.97 -12.42 -14.37
C LEU A 248 5.75 -12.91 -13.55
N LYS A 249 5.87 -14.10 -12.97
CA LYS A 249 4.87 -14.64 -12.04
C LYS A 249 4.98 -13.91 -10.71
N SER A 250 3.86 -13.35 -10.23
CA SER A 250 3.70 -12.68 -8.95
C SER A 250 3.27 -13.64 -7.83
N LEU A 251 2.94 -13.09 -6.67
CA LEU A 251 2.40 -13.87 -5.53
C LEU A 251 0.95 -14.33 -5.77
N ALA A 252 0.20 -13.59 -6.62
CA ALA A 252 -1.16 -13.96 -7.04
C ALA A 252 -1.17 -14.86 -8.26
#